data_a7546f0f41ccf78631cb6c23466edba2
#
_entry.id   a7546f0f41ccf78631cb6c23466edba2
#
_cell.length_a   1.000
_cell.length_b   1.000
_cell.length_c   1.000
_cell.angle_alpha   90.00
_cell.angle_beta   90.00
_cell.angle_gamma   90.00
#
_symmetry.space_group_name_H-M   'P 1'
#
loop_
_entity.id
_entity.type
_entity.pdbx_description
1 polymer ?
#
loop_
_entity_poly.entity_id
_entity_poly.type
_entity_poly.pdbx_seq_one_letter_code
_entity_poly.pdbx_strand_id
1 'polypeptide(L)'
;MKINGTKYLEEIKKSNKPVIFYSGHFANFELMAMELDKFGIKTAAIYRPLNNFFLNPIMEYLRMKYICPNQIPKGRSGIREVINRFKNGYSIALMVDQRVGEGPRIDFFGKPAQTTTIPAQLALRYNCKLVPISLKRIEDVIFEMTVHQPYEISKTGIDEQDIQNITLKINQIIEKMVIENPNQWLWSHNRWKQ
;
A
#
# COMPACT_ATOMS: atom_id res chain seq x y z
N MET A 1 -9.44 -14.71 -9.89
CA MET A 1 -9.34 -13.25 -9.70
C MET A 1 -9.36 -12.53 -11.02
N LYS A 2 -10.10 -11.46 -11.17
CA LYS A 2 -10.07 -10.58 -12.35
C LYS A 2 -9.13 -9.40 -12.06
N ILE A 3 -8.26 -9.05 -13.03
CA ILE A 3 -7.33 -7.93 -12.89
C ILE A 3 -7.62 -6.92 -14.00
N ASN A 4 -7.98 -5.70 -13.62
CA ASN A 4 -8.11 -4.56 -14.52
C ASN A 4 -6.84 -3.70 -14.47
N GLY A 5 -6.53 -3.01 -15.58
CA GLY A 5 -5.35 -2.14 -15.64
C GLY A 5 -4.02 -2.88 -15.77
N THR A 6 -4.02 -4.11 -16.27
CA THR A 6 -2.82 -4.94 -16.51
C THR A 6 -1.76 -4.23 -17.35
N LYS A 7 -2.17 -3.33 -18.25
CA LYS A 7 -1.25 -2.52 -19.05
C LYS A 7 -0.24 -1.74 -18.17
N TYR A 8 -0.67 -1.24 -17.03
CA TYR A 8 0.23 -0.53 -16.11
C TYR A 8 1.23 -1.47 -15.45
N LEU A 9 0.81 -2.71 -15.12
CA LEU A 9 1.74 -3.73 -14.59
C LEU A 9 2.77 -4.14 -15.64
N GLU A 10 2.36 -4.28 -16.88
CA GLU A 10 3.24 -4.59 -18.01
C GLU A 10 4.28 -3.49 -18.23
N GLU A 11 3.84 -2.21 -18.21
CA GLU A 11 4.73 -1.06 -18.31
C GLU A 11 5.74 -1.00 -17.17
N ILE A 12 5.30 -1.24 -15.92
CA ILE A 12 6.16 -1.26 -14.74
C ILE A 12 7.18 -2.40 -14.87
N LYS A 13 6.72 -3.60 -15.23
CA LYS A 13 7.57 -4.77 -15.43
C LYS A 13 8.62 -4.52 -16.52
N LYS A 14 8.21 -3.97 -17.66
CA LYS A 14 9.09 -3.61 -18.77
C LYS A 14 10.12 -2.54 -18.41
N SER A 15 9.72 -1.55 -17.61
CA SER A 15 10.63 -0.49 -17.17
C SER A 15 11.72 -0.96 -16.22
N ASN A 16 11.48 -2.07 -15.53
CA ASN A 16 12.30 -2.62 -14.44
C ASN A 16 12.65 -1.58 -13.34
N LYS A 17 11.82 -0.55 -13.21
CA LYS A 17 11.96 0.48 -12.16
C LYS A 17 10.99 0.17 -11.02
N PRO A 18 11.46 0.13 -9.77
CA PRO A 18 10.59 -0.12 -8.64
C PRO A 18 9.61 1.04 -8.43
N VAL A 19 8.40 0.70 -8.02
CA VAL A 19 7.31 1.63 -7.72
C VAL A 19 6.75 1.35 -6.34
N ILE A 20 5.85 2.21 -5.87
CA ILE A 20 5.13 2.01 -4.61
C ILE A 20 3.67 1.73 -4.94
N PHE A 21 3.24 0.50 -4.71
CA PHE A 21 1.85 0.09 -4.75
C PHE A 21 1.20 0.37 -3.40
N TYR A 22 0.04 1.01 -3.40
CA TYR A 22 -0.68 1.26 -2.18
C TYR A 22 -2.18 1.02 -2.32
N SER A 23 -2.81 0.65 -1.21
CA SER A 23 -4.23 0.38 -1.09
C SER A 23 -4.74 0.71 0.31
N GLY A 24 -6.04 0.57 0.52
CA GLY A 24 -6.67 0.46 1.83
C GLY A 24 -7.00 -0.99 2.18
N HIS A 25 -7.48 -1.21 3.41
CA HIS A 25 -7.94 -2.51 3.87
C HIS A 25 -9.34 -2.81 3.32
N PHE A 26 -9.42 -3.15 2.04
CA PHE A 26 -10.66 -3.53 1.34
C PHE A 26 -10.74 -5.03 1.14
N ALA A 27 -11.90 -5.62 1.39
CA ALA A 27 -12.17 -7.04 1.12
C ALA A 27 -11.02 -7.94 1.62
N ASN A 28 -10.42 -8.75 0.76
CA ASN A 28 -9.19 -9.48 1.06
C ASN A 28 -7.98 -8.73 0.48
N PHE A 29 -7.53 -7.69 1.18
CA PHE A 29 -6.44 -6.80 0.76
C PHE A 29 -5.08 -7.53 0.58
N GLU A 30 -4.88 -8.69 1.20
CA GLU A 30 -3.63 -9.47 1.04
C GLU A 30 -3.45 -9.97 -0.40
N LEU A 31 -4.55 -10.14 -1.15
CA LEU A 31 -4.50 -10.55 -2.56
C LEU A 31 -3.73 -9.57 -3.45
N MET A 32 -3.61 -8.29 -3.07
CA MET A 32 -2.82 -7.32 -3.81
C MET A 32 -1.37 -7.80 -3.99
N ALA A 33 -0.70 -8.11 -2.90
CA ALA A 33 0.70 -8.55 -2.95
C ALA A 33 0.86 -9.89 -3.67
N MET A 34 -0.11 -10.80 -3.48
CA MET A 34 -0.13 -12.10 -4.16
C MET A 34 -0.22 -11.96 -5.68
N GLU A 35 -1.12 -11.12 -6.17
CA GLU A 35 -1.30 -10.96 -7.61
C GLU A 35 -0.15 -10.19 -8.27
N LEU A 36 0.45 -9.23 -7.57
CA LEU A 36 1.65 -8.54 -8.04
C LEU A 36 2.83 -9.52 -8.19
N ASP A 37 3.03 -10.41 -7.21
CA ASP A 37 4.07 -11.44 -7.25
C ASP A 37 3.81 -12.44 -8.37
N LYS A 38 2.58 -12.96 -8.51
CA LYS A 38 2.18 -13.85 -9.61
C LYS A 38 2.36 -13.21 -10.99
N PHE A 39 2.15 -11.91 -11.12
CA PHE A 39 2.38 -11.18 -12.36
C PHE A 39 3.88 -11.08 -12.70
N GLY A 40 4.74 -11.41 -11.75
CA GLY A 40 6.19 -11.41 -11.89
C GLY A 40 6.82 -10.04 -11.63
N ILE A 41 6.17 -9.19 -10.85
CA ILE A 41 6.76 -7.95 -10.33
C ILE A 41 7.50 -8.29 -9.05
N LYS A 42 8.79 -7.92 -8.97
CA LYS A 42 9.55 -8.04 -7.73
C LYS A 42 8.89 -7.17 -6.65
N THR A 43 8.11 -7.78 -5.78
CA THR A 43 7.31 -7.08 -4.76
C THR A 43 7.79 -7.44 -3.36
N ALA A 44 7.85 -6.46 -2.48
CA ALA A 44 8.01 -6.65 -1.04
C ALA A 44 6.81 -6.00 -0.32
N ALA A 45 6.09 -6.76 0.50
CA ALA A 45 4.88 -6.33 1.16
C ALA A 45 5.13 -5.97 2.61
N ILE A 46 4.66 -4.78 3.03
CA ILE A 46 4.72 -4.37 4.43
C ILE A 46 3.52 -4.92 5.17
N TYR A 47 3.74 -5.63 6.26
CA TYR A 47 2.70 -6.18 7.10
C TYR A 47 2.89 -5.84 8.59
N ARG A 48 1.82 -5.94 9.35
CA ARG A 48 1.88 -5.85 10.81
C ARG A 48 1.91 -7.28 11.39
N PRO A 49 2.92 -7.65 12.17
CA PRO A 49 2.92 -8.91 12.92
C PRO A 49 1.71 -9.01 13.83
N LEU A 50 1.21 -10.22 14.03
CA LEU A 50 0.13 -10.47 14.99
C LEU A 50 0.63 -10.26 16.41
N ASN A 51 -0.25 -9.74 17.28
CA ASN A 51 0.05 -9.59 18.69
C ASN A 51 0.14 -10.95 19.43
N ASN A 52 -0.46 -12.01 18.84
CA ASN A 52 -0.40 -13.35 19.40
C ASN A 52 0.91 -14.02 19.00
N PHE A 53 1.78 -14.24 19.98
CA PHE A 53 3.11 -14.83 19.80
C PHE A 53 3.08 -16.24 19.20
N PHE A 54 2.08 -17.05 19.52
CA PHE A 54 1.97 -18.42 18.99
C PHE A 54 1.44 -18.48 17.56
N LEU A 55 0.52 -17.58 17.21
CA LEU A 55 -0.07 -17.54 15.88
C LEU A 55 0.78 -16.76 14.87
N ASN A 56 1.59 -15.81 15.31
CA ASN A 56 2.38 -14.97 14.42
C ASN A 56 3.32 -15.75 13.48
N PRO A 57 4.12 -16.73 13.96
CA PRO A 57 5.00 -17.51 13.08
C PRO A 57 4.23 -18.30 12.02
N ILE A 58 3.05 -18.80 12.36
CA ILE A 58 2.19 -19.55 11.43
C ILE A 58 1.69 -18.60 10.34
N MET A 59 1.21 -17.41 10.72
CA MET A 59 0.73 -16.41 9.75
C MET A 59 1.86 -15.87 8.86
N GLU A 60 3.04 -15.65 9.41
CA GLU A 60 4.22 -15.27 8.62
C GLU A 60 4.58 -16.33 7.59
N TYR A 61 4.62 -17.60 8.00
CA TYR A 61 4.85 -18.72 7.09
C TYR A 61 3.80 -18.78 5.97
N LEU A 62 2.51 -18.65 6.32
CA LEU A 62 1.42 -18.67 5.34
C LEU A 62 1.50 -17.51 4.36
N ARG A 63 1.82 -16.30 4.85
CA ARG A 63 2.00 -15.13 4.00
C ARG A 63 3.20 -15.29 3.05
N MET A 64 4.33 -15.75 3.56
CA MET A 64 5.52 -15.98 2.74
C MET A 64 5.28 -17.06 1.68
N LYS A 65 4.55 -18.12 2.04
CA LYS A 65 4.28 -19.24 1.14
C LYS A 65 3.21 -18.96 0.09
N TYR A 66 2.14 -18.24 0.45
CA TYR A 66 0.94 -18.13 -0.40
C TYR A 66 0.65 -16.72 -0.89
N ILE A 67 1.19 -15.69 -0.25
CA ILE A 67 0.89 -14.30 -0.61
C ILE A 67 2.08 -13.65 -1.34
N CYS A 68 3.18 -13.48 -0.65
CA CYS A 68 4.38 -12.89 -1.24
C CYS A 68 5.60 -13.32 -0.40
N PRO A 69 6.65 -13.88 -1.01
CA PRO A 69 7.80 -14.38 -0.25
C PRO A 69 8.60 -13.29 0.47
N ASN A 70 8.50 -12.05 -0.01
CA ASN A 70 9.22 -10.91 0.56
C ASN A 70 8.29 -10.09 1.47
N GLN A 71 8.19 -10.52 2.73
CA GLN A 71 7.41 -9.86 3.77
C GLN A 71 8.30 -8.97 4.63
N ILE A 72 7.89 -7.72 4.87
CA ILE A 72 8.62 -6.74 5.69
C ILE A 72 7.76 -6.39 6.91
N PRO A 73 8.20 -6.71 8.14
CA PRO A 73 7.45 -6.35 9.33
C PRO A 73 7.46 -4.83 9.56
N LYS A 74 6.30 -4.26 9.91
CA LYS A 74 6.19 -2.85 10.27
C LYS A 74 7.04 -2.53 11.51
N GLY A 75 7.72 -1.38 11.49
CA GLY A 75 8.54 -0.91 12.60
C GLY A 75 9.86 -0.28 12.15
N ARG A 76 10.71 0.13 13.09
CA ARG A 76 12.00 0.79 12.78
C ARG A 76 12.94 -0.10 11.97
N SER A 77 13.00 -1.39 12.26
CA SER A 77 13.78 -2.36 11.47
C SER A 77 13.20 -2.54 10.07
N GLY A 78 11.87 -2.54 9.94
CA GLY A 78 11.18 -2.65 8.66
C GLY A 78 11.48 -1.49 7.71
N ILE A 79 11.62 -0.26 8.21
CA ILE A 79 11.97 0.90 7.37
C ILE A 79 13.34 0.70 6.70
N ARG A 80 14.32 0.18 7.43
CA ARG A 80 15.65 -0.12 6.84
C ARG A 80 15.55 -1.19 5.76
N GLU A 81 14.76 -2.23 6.01
CA GLU A 81 14.53 -3.30 5.04
C GLU A 81 13.77 -2.82 3.81
N VAL A 82 12.76 -1.95 3.97
CA VAL A 82 12.07 -1.29 2.83
C VAL A 82 13.07 -0.58 1.94
N ILE A 83 13.96 0.24 2.52
CA ILE A 83 14.99 0.96 1.78
C ILE A 83 15.94 0.00 1.05
N ASN A 84 16.37 -1.05 1.73
CA ASN A 84 17.25 -2.07 1.17
C ASN A 84 16.59 -2.80 -0.02
N ARG A 85 15.36 -3.27 0.17
CA ARG A 85 14.58 -3.94 -0.90
C ARG A 85 14.35 -3.02 -2.09
N PHE A 86 13.96 -1.78 -1.83
CA PHE A 86 13.74 -0.81 -2.91
C PHE A 86 15.01 -0.56 -3.73
N LYS A 87 16.18 -0.40 -3.09
CA LYS A 87 17.48 -0.26 -3.77
C LYS A 87 17.85 -1.50 -4.59
N ASN A 88 17.38 -2.68 -4.18
CA ASN A 88 17.59 -3.95 -4.90
C ASN A 88 16.49 -4.21 -5.97
N GLY A 89 15.73 -3.18 -6.35
CA GLY A 89 14.75 -3.24 -7.44
C GLY A 89 13.39 -3.84 -7.06
N TYR A 90 13.08 -3.98 -5.76
CA TYR A 90 11.77 -4.42 -5.33
C TYR A 90 10.80 -3.25 -5.23
N SER A 91 9.66 -3.37 -5.84
CA SER A 91 8.51 -2.50 -5.58
C SER A 91 7.94 -2.76 -4.19
N ILE A 92 7.45 -1.73 -3.53
CA ILE A 92 6.90 -1.85 -2.18
C ILE A 92 5.39 -1.83 -2.25
N ALA A 93 4.75 -2.80 -1.59
CA ALA A 93 3.29 -2.87 -1.46
C ALA A 93 2.88 -2.62 -0.01
N LEU A 94 1.97 -1.67 0.22
CA LEU A 94 1.54 -1.35 1.57
C LEU A 94 0.09 -0.82 1.64
N MET A 95 -0.54 -1.00 2.82
CA MET A 95 -1.82 -0.40 3.16
C MET A 95 -1.58 0.93 3.88
N VAL A 96 -2.35 1.99 3.52
CA VAL A 96 -2.10 3.35 3.98
C VAL A 96 -3.25 3.98 4.77
N ASP A 97 -4.36 3.30 4.90
CA ASP A 97 -5.64 3.82 5.42
C ASP A 97 -5.80 3.68 6.95
N GLN A 98 -4.89 3.01 7.63
CA GLN A 98 -4.94 2.89 9.09
C GLN A 98 -4.17 4.02 9.78
N ARG A 99 -4.64 4.35 11.00
CA ARG A 99 -3.96 5.31 11.87
C ARG A 99 -2.55 4.83 12.23
N VAL A 100 -1.60 5.74 12.23
CA VAL A 100 -0.25 5.52 12.76
C VAL A 100 -0.05 6.39 14.00
N GLY A 101 0.68 5.87 15.00
CA GLY A 101 0.79 6.56 16.30
C GLY A 101 1.54 7.90 16.26
N GLU A 102 2.47 8.08 15.35
CA GLU A 102 3.38 9.23 15.27
C GLU A 102 3.36 9.90 13.87
N GLY A 103 2.26 9.77 13.13
CA GLY A 103 2.12 10.42 11.82
C GLY A 103 1.55 11.83 11.92
N PRO A 104 1.81 12.70 10.92
CA PRO A 104 1.14 13.98 10.82
C PRO A 104 -0.37 13.79 10.69
N ARG A 105 -1.11 14.81 11.12
CA ARG A 105 -2.56 14.85 10.94
C ARG A 105 -2.87 15.41 9.56
N ILE A 106 -3.28 14.54 8.67
CA ILE A 106 -3.69 14.85 7.29
C ILE A 106 -5.17 14.55 7.15
N ASP A 107 -5.88 15.38 6.43
CA ASP A 107 -7.30 15.21 6.24
C ASP A 107 -7.67 13.87 5.59
N PHE A 108 -8.67 13.24 6.16
CA PHE A 108 -9.32 12.04 5.65
C PHE A 108 -10.82 12.17 5.91
N PHE A 109 -11.62 12.29 4.85
CA PHE A 109 -13.05 12.67 4.90
C PHE A 109 -13.30 13.98 5.65
N GLY A 110 -12.48 15.01 5.39
CA GLY A 110 -12.60 16.32 6.00
C GLY A 110 -12.28 16.37 7.50
N LYS A 111 -11.70 15.31 8.05
CA LYS A 111 -11.28 15.24 9.46
C LYS A 111 -9.80 14.89 9.56
N PRO A 112 -9.01 15.61 10.40
CA PRO A 112 -7.61 15.32 10.58
C PRO A 112 -7.38 13.92 11.16
N ALA A 113 -6.57 13.10 10.46
CA ALA A 113 -6.24 11.74 10.87
C ALA A 113 -4.74 11.50 10.82
N GLN A 114 -4.17 10.87 11.84
CA GLN A 114 -2.75 10.52 11.85
C GLN A 114 -2.45 9.53 10.72
N THR A 115 -1.63 9.96 9.76
CA THR A 115 -1.42 9.26 8.49
C THR A 115 0.04 8.91 8.28
N THR A 116 0.28 7.74 7.68
CA THR A 116 1.64 7.34 7.29
C THR A 116 2.14 8.18 6.12
N THR A 117 3.36 8.68 6.24
CA THR A 117 4.04 9.44 5.17
C THR A 117 5.05 8.59 4.40
N ILE A 118 5.19 7.30 4.73
CA ILE A 118 6.17 6.41 4.12
C ILE A 118 6.09 6.41 2.58
N PRO A 119 4.91 6.29 1.94
CA PRO A 119 4.83 6.33 0.49
C PRO A 119 5.35 7.63 -0.10
N ALA A 120 4.97 8.76 0.49
CA ALA A 120 5.38 10.09 0.05
C ALA A 120 6.90 10.28 0.18
N GLN A 121 7.47 9.92 1.33
CA GLN A 121 8.91 10.02 1.58
C GLN A 121 9.72 9.16 0.62
N LEU A 122 9.30 7.91 0.37
CA LEU A 122 9.98 7.03 -0.58
C LEU A 122 9.86 7.54 -2.00
N ALA A 123 8.68 8.01 -2.39
CA ALA A 123 8.44 8.53 -3.73
C ALA A 123 9.29 9.78 -4.02
N LEU A 124 9.40 10.71 -3.05
CA LEU A 124 10.29 11.87 -3.16
C LEU A 124 11.76 11.48 -3.22
N ARG A 125 12.19 10.62 -2.30
CA ARG A 125 13.60 10.22 -2.18
C ARG A 125 14.12 9.49 -3.39
N TYR A 126 13.32 8.60 -3.97
CA TYR A 126 13.74 7.73 -5.07
C TYR A 126 13.18 8.15 -6.43
N ASN A 127 12.42 9.25 -6.48
CA ASN A 127 11.76 9.73 -7.69
C ASN A 127 10.97 8.62 -8.42
N CYS A 128 10.16 7.88 -7.66
CA CYS A 128 9.40 6.74 -8.16
C CYS A 128 7.90 7.01 -8.20
N LYS A 129 7.20 6.27 -9.05
CA LYS A 129 5.75 6.40 -9.21
C LYS A 129 4.99 5.79 -8.03
N LEU A 130 3.85 6.38 -7.74
CA LEU A 130 2.83 5.86 -6.82
C LEU A 130 1.72 5.22 -7.64
N VAL A 131 1.34 3.99 -7.26
CA VAL A 131 0.38 3.17 -8.00
C VAL A 131 -0.76 2.76 -7.08
N PRO A 132 -1.93 3.41 -7.20
CA PRO A 132 -3.09 3.01 -6.42
C PRO A 132 -3.64 1.66 -6.90
N ILE A 133 -4.06 0.82 -5.96
CA ILE A 133 -4.74 -0.44 -6.25
C ILE A 133 -6.00 -0.53 -5.41
N SER A 134 -7.13 -0.82 -6.03
CA SER A 134 -8.37 -1.14 -5.34
C SER A 134 -8.68 -2.63 -5.47
N LEU A 135 -9.27 -3.19 -4.41
CA LEU A 135 -9.74 -4.56 -4.37
C LEU A 135 -11.20 -4.60 -3.95
N LYS A 136 -11.98 -5.42 -4.61
CA LYS A 136 -13.34 -5.72 -4.20
C LYS A 136 -13.65 -7.21 -4.34
N ARG A 137 -14.48 -7.71 -3.47
CA ARG A 137 -15.12 -9.01 -3.61
C ARG A 137 -16.34 -8.81 -4.50
N ILE A 138 -16.44 -9.56 -5.58
CA ILE A 138 -17.61 -9.54 -6.47
C ILE A 138 -18.66 -10.49 -5.93
N GLU A 139 -18.25 -11.73 -5.64
CA GLU A 139 -19.12 -12.79 -5.15
C GLU A 139 -18.24 -13.87 -4.48
N ASP A 140 -18.70 -14.46 -3.40
CA ASP A 140 -18.04 -15.56 -2.67
C ASP A 140 -16.51 -15.48 -2.59
N VAL A 141 -15.83 -16.26 -3.44
CA VAL A 141 -14.37 -16.31 -3.56
C VAL A 141 -13.85 -15.57 -4.81
N ILE A 142 -14.72 -14.84 -5.50
CA ILE A 142 -14.38 -14.09 -6.71
C ILE A 142 -14.05 -12.64 -6.33
N PHE A 143 -12.84 -12.25 -6.66
CA PHE A 143 -12.33 -10.91 -6.39
C PHE A 143 -11.92 -10.21 -7.68
N GLU A 144 -11.97 -8.89 -7.65
CA GLU A 144 -11.46 -8.02 -8.69
C GLU A 144 -10.41 -7.08 -8.10
N MET A 145 -9.25 -7.01 -8.75
CA MET A 145 -8.20 -6.04 -8.48
C MET A 145 -8.14 -5.05 -9.62
N THR A 146 -8.15 -3.75 -9.31
CA THR A 146 -7.94 -2.70 -10.30
C THR A 146 -6.66 -1.97 -10.00
N VAL A 147 -5.72 -2.02 -10.93
CA VAL A 147 -4.50 -1.22 -10.92
C VAL A 147 -4.83 0.10 -11.61
N HIS A 148 -4.81 1.18 -10.85
CA HIS A 148 -5.08 2.50 -11.39
C HIS A 148 -3.82 3.10 -12.04
N GLN A 149 -4.03 4.16 -12.81
CA GLN A 149 -2.94 4.84 -13.49
C GLN A 149 -1.86 5.28 -12.49
N PRO A 150 -0.60 4.87 -12.71
CA PRO A 150 0.53 5.40 -11.95
C PRO A 150 0.66 6.91 -12.14
N TYR A 151 1.03 7.61 -11.09
CA TYR A 151 1.30 9.04 -11.19
C TYR A 151 2.67 9.40 -10.63
N GLU A 152 3.25 10.41 -11.23
CA GLU A 152 4.49 11.03 -10.78
C GLU A 152 4.15 12.11 -9.77
N ILE A 153 5.07 12.36 -8.86
CA ILE A 153 4.93 13.39 -7.86
C ILE A 153 5.42 14.72 -8.39
N SER A 154 4.67 15.77 -8.12
CA SER A 154 5.14 17.15 -8.34
C SER A 154 5.94 17.58 -7.12
N LYS A 155 7.09 18.21 -7.35
CA LYS A 155 7.96 18.72 -6.29
C LYS A 155 7.90 20.25 -6.30
N THR A 156 7.66 20.84 -5.14
CA THR A 156 7.74 22.29 -4.94
C THR A 156 9.16 22.74 -4.53
N GLY A 157 9.99 21.78 -4.11
CA GLY A 157 11.32 22.01 -3.57
C GLY A 157 11.34 22.19 -2.05
N ILE A 158 10.18 22.08 -1.39
CA ILE A 158 10.04 22.11 0.07
C ILE A 158 9.59 20.71 0.51
N ASP A 159 10.50 19.88 0.96
CA ASP A 159 10.26 18.46 1.25
C ASP A 159 9.08 18.22 2.19
N GLU A 160 8.92 19.01 3.24
CA GLU A 160 7.83 18.87 4.19
C GLU A 160 6.46 19.14 3.54
N GLN A 161 6.36 20.20 2.74
CA GLN A 161 5.16 20.56 1.99
C GLN A 161 4.82 19.47 0.97
N ASP A 162 5.83 18.97 0.26
CA ASP A 162 5.66 17.94 -0.75
C ASP A 162 5.17 16.62 -0.11
N ILE A 163 5.72 16.23 1.05
CA ILE A 163 5.26 15.06 1.81
C ILE A 163 3.80 15.21 2.21
N GLN A 164 3.40 16.38 2.71
CA GLN A 164 2.02 16.65 3.11
C GLN A 164 1.07 16.59 1.92
N ASN A 165 1.40 17.25 0.82
CA ASN A 165 0.57 17.30 -0.40
C ASN A 165 0.39 15.91 -1.02
N ILE A 166 1.47 15.12 -1.12
CA ILE A 166 1.41 13.75 -1.64
C ILE A 166 0.58 12.87 -0.73
N THR A 167 0.76 12.99 0.59
CA THR A 167 0.00 12.18 1.56
C THR A 167 -1.49 12.53 1.53
N LEU A 168 -1.82 13.83 1.40
CA LEU A 168 -3.21 14.26 1.22
C LEU A 168 -3.82 13.68 -0.07
N LYS A 169 -3.08 13.71 -1.17
CA LYS A 169 -3.53 13.10 -2.43
C LYS A 169 -3.77 11.59 -2.31
N ILE A 170 -2.91 10.89 -1.59
CA ILE A 170 -3.09 9.46 -1.28
C ILE A 170 -4.39 9.25 -0.49
N ASN A 171 -4.64 10.04 0.57
CA ASN A 171 -5.87 9.98 1.34
C ASN A 171 -7.09 10.19 0.45
N GLN A 172 -7.11 11.23 -0.39
CA GLN A 172 -8.22 11.52 -1.31
C GLN A 172 -8.50 10.38 -2.31
N ILE A 173 -7.47 9.67 -2.74
CA ILE A 173 -7.64 8.51 -3.62
C ILE A 173 -8.27 7.34 -2.83
N ILE A 174 -7.82 7.09 -1.61
CA ILE A 174 -8.42 6.07 -0.73
C ILE A 174 -9.88 6.43 -0.40
N GLU A 175 -10.19 7.69 -0.12
CA GLU A 175 -11.56 8.15 0.11
C GLU A 175 -12.49 7.81 -1.06
N LYS A 176 -12.04 8.05 -2.29
CA LYS A 176 -12.81 7.67 -3.50
C LYS A 176 -13.06 6.16 -3.54
N MET A 177 -12.04 5.35 -3.26
CA MET A 177 -12.19 3.89 -3.20
C MET A 177 -13.19 3.46 -2.11
N VAL A 178 -13.19 4.14 -0.95
CA VAL A 178 -14.16 3.88 0.13
C VAL A 178 -15.57 4.26 -0.31
N ILE A 179 -15.77 5.41 -0.96
CA ILE A 179 -17.06 5.86 -1.45
C ILE A 179 -17.64 4.89 -2.50
N GLU A 180 -16.79 4.36 -3.38
CA GLU A 180 -17.21 3.41 -4.41
C GLU A 180 -17.64 2.05 -3.82
N ASN A 181 -17.02 1.60 -2.72
CA ASN A 181 -17.29 0.30 -2.09
C ASN A 181 -17.25 0.38 -0.55
N PRO A 182 -18.15 1.15 0.08
CA PRO A 182 -18.09 1.45 1.51
C PRO A 182 -18.30 0.22 2.40
N ASN A 183 -19.06 -0.75 1.94
CA ASN A 183 -19.34 -2.02 2.65
C ASN A 183 -18.15 -2.99 2.66
N GLN A 184 -17.10 -2.72 1.89
CA GLN A 184 -15.94 -3.59 1.81
C GLN A 184 -14.68 -3.02 2.48
N TRP A 185 -14.75 -1.78 2.98
CA TRP A 185 -13.67 -1.18 3.73
C TRP A 185 -13.72 -1.60 5.20
N LEU A 186 -12.57 -1.75 5.83
CA LEU A 186 -12.44 -2.19 7.22
C LEU A 186 -12.76 -1.06 8.21
N TRP A 187 -14.03 -0.89 8.54
CA TRP A 187 -14.53 0.13 9.47
C TRP A 187 -14.17 -0.11 10.95
N SER A 188 -13.78 -1.32 11.33
CA SER A 188 -13.48 -1.65 12.74
C SER A 188 -12.23 -0.96 13.27
N HIS A 189 -11.38 -0.39 12.40
CA HIS A 189 -10.23 0.41 12.80
C HIS A 189 -10.64 1.86 13.03
N ASN A 190 -10.41 2.38 14.27
CA ASN A 190 -10.67 3.79 14.57
C ASN A 190 -9.62 4.70 13.91
N ARG A 191 -9.92 5.13 12.68
CA ARG A 191 -9.03 5.95 11.84
C ARG A 191 -8.78 7.34 12.43
N TRP A 192 -9.77 7.90 13.15
CA TRP A 192 -9.74 9.27 13.71
C TRP A 192 -9.53 9.34 15.21
N LYS A 193 -9.10 8.24 15.84
CA LYS A 193 -8.79 8.24 17.27
C LYS A 193 -7.79 9.35 17.58
N GLN A 194 -8.18 10.21 18.49
CA GLN A 194 -7.31 11.25 19.07
C GLN A 194 -6.26 10.67 19.99
#